data_46ee7fa0fbc7979dd7c43518f057caeb
#
_entry.id   46ee7fa0fbc7979dd7c43518f057caeb
#
_cell.length_a   1.000
_cell.length_b   1.000
_cell.length_c   1.000
_cell.angle_alpha   90.00
_cell.angle_beta   90.00
_cell.angle_gamma   90.00
#
_symmetry.space_group_name_H-M   'P 1'
#
loop_
_entity.id
_entity.type
_entity.pdbx_description
1 polymer ?
#
loop_
_entity_poly.entity_id
_entity_poly.type
_entity_poly.pdbx_seq_one_letter_code
_entity_poly.pdbx_strand_id
1 'polypeptide(L)'
;WRSVTHDFFIGSFVILSGVSVSFSKNNALRGLKMSVWAVGLSVAMLFYGEITQDNSVWMNFNVLHVLALSILLWALLDWLKTDGDWIFLIAVLAIAVGSYFNMENEINLVASQGQKQWTRDLVFWLVNNNRVSKLSPGDYLPFLPYFGWFLAGALAGRAIYKSPRSIMGYEATTCVRPFCFCGRHSLFIYFASQVLAVGLLY
;
A
#
# COMPACT_ATOMS: atom_id res chain seq x y z
N TRP A 1 -6.47 -20.96 -2.83
CA TRP A 1 -5.02 -20.87 -2.57
C TRP A 1 -4.44 -19.54 -3.06
N ARG A 2 -4.71 -19.14 -4.30
CA ARG A 2 -4.13 -17.93 -4.90
C ARG A 2 -4.50 -16.64 -4.15
N SER A 3 -5.72 -16.50 -3.63
CA SER A 3 -6.14 -15.31 -2.87
C SER A 3 -5.46 -15.22 -1.50
N VAL A 4 -5.40 -16.31 -0.74
CA VAL A 4 -4.83 -16.32 0.61
C VAL A 4 -3.33 -16.01 0.60
N THR A 5 -2.58 -16.61 -0.34
CA THR A 5 -1.14 -16.34 -0.48
C THR A 5 -0.88 -14.90 -0.90
N HIS A 6 -1.66 -14.35 -1.82
CA HIS A 6 -1.55 -12.97 -2.28
C HIS A 6 -1.74 -11.97 -1.12
N ASP A 7 -2.82 -12.13 -0.34
CA ASP A 7 -3.13 -11.24 0.77
C ASP A 7 -2.08 -11.33 1.89
N PHE A 8 -1.54 -12.54 2.13
CA PHE A 8 -0.46 -12.73 3.10
C PHE A 8 0.83 -11.99 2.68
N PHE A 9 1.25 -12.10 1.44
CA PHE A 9 2.46 -11.43 0.95
C PHE A 9 2.29 -9.91 0.96
N ILE A 10 1.15 -9.39 0.51
CA ILE A 10 0.88 -7.94 0.54
C ILE A 10 0.81 -7.45 1.98
N GLY A 11 0.09 -8.13 2.86
CA GLY A 11 0.00 -7.78 4.27
C GLY A 11 1.37 -7.72 4.94
N SER A 12 2.21 -8.74 4.72
CA SER A 12 3.58 -8.78 5.23
C SER A 12 4.42 -7.63 4.70
N PHE A 13 4.32 -7.31 3.41
CA PHE A 13 5.03 -6.19 2.79
C PHE A 13 4.61 -4.85 3.37
N VAL A 14 3.32 -4.65 3.60
CA VAL A 14 2.76 -3.42 4.19
C VAL A 14 3.22 -3.26 5.64
N ILE A 15 3.19 -4.33 6.45
CA ILE A 15 3.71 -4.33 7.84
C ILE A 15 5.20 -3.97 7.86
N LEU A 16 6.02 -4.60 7.01
CA LEU A 16 7.45 -4.30 6.92
C LEU A 16 7.70 -2.85 6.47
N SER A 17 6.87 -2.32 5.57
CA SER A 17 6.92 -0.91 5.19
C SER A 17 6.58 0.00 6.38
N GLY A 18 5.61 -0.38 7.22
CA GLY A 18 5.31 0.29 8.48
C GLY A 18 6.51 0.28 9.44
N VAL A 19 7.14 -0.87 9.66
CA VAL A 19 8.37 -0.95 10.50
C VAL A 19 9.45 0.00 9.96
N SER A 20 9.58 0.12 8.66
CA SER A 20 10.63 0.91 8.01
C SER A 20 10.53 2.42 8.25
N VAL A 21 9.38 2.96 8.66
CA VAL A 21 9.24 4.40 8.98
C VAL A 21 10.04 4.80 10.23
N SER A 22 10.32 3.84 11.12
CA SER A 22 11.15 4.06 12.32
C SER A 22 12.62 4.35 11.97
N PHE A 23 13.08 3.96 10.78
CA PHE A 23 14.46 4.19 10.32
C PHE A 23 14.60 5.44 9.45
N SER A 24 13.49 6.04 9.03
CA SER A 24 13.49 7.18 8.12
C SER A 24 13.63 8.50 8.90
N LYS A 25 14.56 9.36 8.46
CA LYS A 25 14.74 10.70 9.03
C LYS A 25 13.63 11.69 8.61
N ASN A 26 13.01 11.48 7.45
CA ASN A 26 11.96 12.35 6.92
C ASN A 26 10.91 11.51 6.17
N ASN A 27 9.88 11.11 6.90
CA ASN A 27 8.79 10.29 6.35
C ASN A 27 7.92 11.09 5.38
N ALA A 28 7.73 12.40 5.57
CA ALA A 28 6.95 13.23 4.66
C ALA A 28 7.59 13.28 3.26
N LEU A 29 8.90 13.52 3.19
CA LEU A 29 9.63 13.54 1.92
C LEU A 29 9.62 12.16 1.23
N ARG A 30 9.73 11.09 2.03
CA ARG A 30 9.66 9.72 1.51
C ARG A 30 8.28 9.42 0.94
N GLY A 31 7.20 9.76 1.67
CA GLY A 31 5.83 9.60 1.21
C GLY A 31 5.55 10.40 -0.07
N LEU A 32 6.03 11.66 -0.12
CA LEU A 32 5.90 12.50 -1.32
C LEU A 32 6.61 11.90 -2.54
N LYS A 33 7.85 11.41 -2.38
CA LYS A 33 8.56 10.73 -3.47
C LYS A 33 7.81 9.48 -3.94
N MET A 34 7.27 8.67 -3.02
CA MET A 34 6.47 7.51 -3.38
C MET A 34 5.17 7.90 -4.09
N SER A 35 4.52 9.00 -3.70
CA SER A 35 3.33 9.50 -4.39
C SER A 35 3.63 9.88 -5.84
N VAL A 36 4.76 10.54 -6.10
CA VAL A 36 5.19 10.87 -7.46
C VAL A 36 5.38 9.62 -8.32
N TRP A 37 6.02 8.58 -7.76
CA TRP A 37 6.17 7.31 -8.47
C TRP A 37 4.84 6.59 -8.70
N ALA A 38 3.94 6.61 -7.71
CA ALA A 38 2.62 6.01 -7.81
C ALA A 38 1.78 6.66 -8.92
N VAL A 39 1.73 7.99 -8.93
CA VAL A 39 1.05 8.76 -9.99
C VAL A 39 1.71 8.53 -11.36
N GLY A 40 3.04 8.52 -11.41
CA GLY A 40 3.78 8.23 -12.64
C GLY A 40 3.44 6.86 -13.22
N LEU A 41 3.31 5.83 -12.37
CA LEU A 41 2.88 4.51 -12.80
C LEU A 41 1.44 4.51 -13.33
N SER A 42 0.50 5.18 -12.64
CA SER A 42 -0.88 5.28 -13.11
C SER A 42 -0.98 5.97 -14.46
N VAL A 43 -0.25 7.08 -14.65
CA VAL A 43 -0.20 7.78 -15.94
C VAL A 43 0.39 6.89 -17.03
N ALA A 44 1.47 6.17 -16.74
CA ALA A 44 2.07 5.24 -17.71
C ALA A 44 1.09 4.13 -18.13
N MET A 45 0.35 3.57 -17.16
CA MET A 45 -0.64 2.52 -17.41
C MET A 45 -1.89 3.04 -18.15
N LEU A 46 -2.29 4.28 -17.90
CA LEU A 46 -3.34 4.94 -18.68
C LEU A 46 -2.94 5.09 -20.16
N PHE A 47 -1.73 5.61 -20.43
CA PHE A 47 -1.22 5.73 -21.80
C PHE A 47 -1.11 4.38 -22.49
N TYR A 48 -0.65 3.36 -21.76
CA TYR A 48 -0.55 2.02 -22.32
C TYR A 48 -1.93 1.44 -22.65
N GLY A 49 -2.93 1.59 -21.76
CA GLY A 49 -4.31 1.17 -22.00
C GLY A 49 -4.95 1.85 -23.21
N GLU A 50 -4.68 3.15 -23.41
CA GLU A 50 -5.15 3.87 -24.60
C GLU A 50 -4.50 3.35 -25.90
N ILE A 51 -3.21 3.03 -25.88
CA ILE A 51 -2.50 2.50 -27.06
C ILE A 51 -3.00 1.10 -27.41
N THR A 52 -3.20 0.24 -26.41
CA THR A 52 -3.65 -1.14 -26.62
C THR A 52 -5.16 -1.29 -26.72
N GLN A 53 -5.92 -0.23 -26.49
CA GLN A 53 -7.39 -0.22 -26.38
C GLN A 53 -7.92 -1.22 -25.33
N ASP A 54 -7.10 -1.55 -24.35
CA ASP A 54 -7.42 -2.48 -23.26
C ASP A 54 -7.56 -1.75 -21.92
N ASN A 55 -8.82 -1.45 -21.55
CA ASN A 55 -9.13 -0.80 -20.28
C ASN A 55 -8.90 -1.70 -19.05
N SER A 56 -8.64 -2.98 -19.22
CA SER A 56 -8.38 -3.91 -18.13
C SER A 56 -7.03 -3.68 -17.45
N VAL A 57 -6.13 -2.94 -18.10
CA VAL A 57 -4.78 -2.62 -17.65
C VAL A 57 -4.73 -1.37 -16.75
N TRP A 58 -5.81 -0.62 -16.65
CA TRP A 58 -5.83 0.62 -15.85
C TRP A 58 -5.59 0.34 -14.38
N MET A 59 -4.58 1.02 -13.82
CA MET A 59 -4.17 0.93 -12.42
C MET A 59 -4.25 2.31 -11.76
N ASN A 60 -5.44 2.70 -11.32
CA ASN A 60 -5.63 4.01 -10.69
C ASN A 60 -5.30 4.00 -9.20
N PHE A 61 -5.41 2.85 -8.53
CA PHE A 61 -5.12 2.73 -7.11
C PHE A 61 -4.53 1.36 -6.80
N ASN A 62 -3.22 1.29 -6.60
CA ASN A 62 -2.46 0.07 -6.37
C ASN A 62 -1.69 0.13 -5.02
N VAL A 63 -0.89 -0.88 -4.75
CA VAL A 63 -0.09 -0.99 -3.53
C VAL A 63 0.82 0.21 -3.29
N LEU A 64 1.36 0.85 -4.35
CA LEU A 64 2.21 2.04 -4.21
C LEU A 64 1.41 3.25 -3.69
N HIS A 65 0.17 3.43 -4.16
CA HIS A 65 -0.70 4.51 -3.67
C HIS A 65 -1.06 4.30 -2.21
N VAL A 66 -1.41 3.06 -1.82
CA VAL A 66 -1.69 2.71 -0.42
C VAL A 66 -0.50 3.00 0.46
N LEU A 67 0.71 2.61 0.06
CA LEU A 67 1.92 2.85 0.83
C LEU A 67 2.27 4.34 0.89
N ALA A 68 2.20 5.05 -0.23
CA ALA A 68 2.49 6.48 -0.28
C ALA A 68 1.56 7.26 0.67
N LEU A 69 0.25 7.00 0.58
CA LEU A 69 -0.76 7.62 1.44
C LEU A 69 -0.55 7.24 2.91
N SER A 70 -0.25 5.96 3.20
CA SER A 70 0.01 5.48 4.56
C SER A 70 1.23 6.17 5.18
N ILE A 71 2.32 6.34 4.43
CA ILE A 71 3.52 7.04 4.91
C ILE A 71 3.24 8.53 5.14
N LEU A 72 2.45 9.19 4.27
CA LEU A 72 2.08 10.59 4.44
C LEU A 72 1.18 10.80 5.67
N LEU A 73 0.19 9.92 5.86
CA LEU A 73 -0.66 9.96 7.06
C LEU A 73 0.13 9.67 8.33
N TRP A 74 1.07 8.73 8.28
CA TRP A 74 2.01 8.52 9.39
C TRP A 74 2.82 9.77 9.70
N ALA A 75 3.37 10.44 8.68
CA ALA A 75 4.13 11.67 8.86
C ALA A 75 3.26 12.78 9.47
N LEU A 76 1.97 12.83 9.12
CA LEU A 76 1.00 13.75 9.72
C LEU A 76 0.73 13.40 11.19
N LEU A 77 0.49 12.13 11.52
CA LEU A 77 0.29 11.68 12.92
C LEU A 77 1.52 11.96 13.78
N ASP A 78 2.70 11.78 13.23
CA ASP A 78 3.98 12.07 13.89
C ASP A 78 4.18 13.57 14.11
N TRP A 79 3.81 14.40 13.13
CA TRP A 79 3.82 15.87 13.24
C TRP A 79 2.81 16.36 14.30
N LEU A 80 1.62 15.76 14.38
CA LEU A 80 0.62 16.02 15.40
C LEU A 80 1.03 15.52 16.79
N LYS A 81 2.16 14.83 16.90
CA LYS A 81 2.63 14.17 18.15
C LYS A 81 1.58 13.27 18.79
N THR A 82 0.86 12.52 17.96
CA THR A 82 -0.18 11.62 18.41
C THR A 82 0.41 10.51 19.28
N ASP A 83 -0.18 10.27 20.45
CA ASP A 83 0.24 9.22 21.35
C ASP A 83 0.09 7.83 20.75
N GLY A 84 0.94 6.88 21.17
CA GLY A 84 0.93 5.53 20.65
C GLY A 84 -0.40 4.80 20.83
N ASP A 85 -1.11 5.08 21.91
CA ASP A 85 -2.42 4.49 22.22
C ASP A 85 -3.48 4.91 21.22
N TRP A 86 -3.51 6.19 20.82
CA TRP A 86 -4.39 6.67 19.76
C TRP A 86 -4.06 6.07 18.41
N ILE A 87 -2.78 5.93 18.09
CA ILE A 87 -2.34 5.29 16.84
C ILE A 87 -2.77 3.82 16.83
N PHE A 88 -2.63 3.13 17.96
CA PHE A 88 -3.10 1.75 18.11
C PHE A 88 -4.62 1.64 17.91
N LEU A 89 -5.38 2.53 18.52
CA LEU A 89 -6.84 2.59 18.34
C LEU A 89 -7.22 2.80 16.87
N ILE A 90 -6.57 3.75 16.19
CA ILE A 90 -6.78 4.02 14.76
C ILE A 90 -6.45 2.77 13.93
N ALA A 91 -5.36 2.06 14.25
CA ALA A 91 -4.97 0.85 13.54
C ALA A 91 -6.03 -0.25 13.68
N VAL A 92 -6.49 -0.50 14.90
CA VAL A 92 -7.54 -1.51 15.17
C VAL A 92 -8.84 -1.14 14.48
N LEU A 93 -9.28 0.13 14.56
CA LEU A 93 -10.48 0.59 13.88
C LEU A 93 -10.35 0.48 12.36
N ALA A 94 -9.22 0.84 11.79
CA ALA A 94 -8.99 0.74 10.35
C ALA A 94 -9.06 -0.72 9.87
N ILE A 95 -8.46 -1.67 10.62
CA ILE A 95 -8.56 -3.10 10.32
C ILE A 95 -9.99 -3.59 10.46
N ALA A 96 -10.66 -3.28 11.57
CA ALA A 96 -12.01 -3.76 11.86
C ALA A 96 -13.02 -3.25 10.82
N VAL A 97 -13.02 -1.94 10.57
CA VAL A 97 -13.91 -1.31 9.58
C VAL A 97 -13.59 -1.83 8.18
N GLY A 98 -12.31 -1.87 7.78
CA GLY A 98 -11.92 -2.37 6.47
C GLY A 98 -12.29 -3.83 6.26
N SER A 99 -12.11 -4.69 7.28
CA SER A 99 -12.48 -6.10 7.21
C SER A 99 -14.00 -6.29 7.18
N TYR A 100 -14.73 -5.53 7.98
CA TYR A 100 -16.20 -5.58 8.00
C TYR A 100 -16.80 -5.26 6.63
N PHE A 101 -16.38 -4.17 6.02
CA PHE A 101 -16.85 -3.79 4.69
C PHE A 101 -16.38 -4.74 3.58
N ASN A 102 -15.22 -5.37 3.71
CA ASN A 102 -14.80 -6.42 2.79
C ASN A 102 -15.73 -7.64 2.84
N MET A 103 -16.24 -7.99 4.01
CA MET A 103 -17.17 -9.12 4.17
C MET A 103 -18.58 -8.80 3.67
N GLU A 104 -19.09 -7.56 3.90
CA GLU A 104 -20.44 -7.20 3.50
C GLU A 104 -20.58 -6.86 2.01
N ASN A 105 -19.51 -6.45 1.35
CA ASN A 105 -19.57 -6.02 -0.05
C ASN A 105 -19.84 -7.14 -1.06
N GLU A 106 -19.67 -8.40 -0.70
CA GLU A 106 -20.21 -9.51 -1.50
C GLU A 106 -21.74 -9.55 -1.49
N ILE A 107 -22.38 -8.99 -0.47
CA ILE A 107 -23.82 -9.11 -0.25
C ILE A 107 -24.61 -7.86 -0.74
N ASN A 108 -24.03 -6.67 -0.65
CA ASN A 108 -24.79 -5.41 -0.76
C ASN A 108 -24.56 -4.56 -2.03
N LEU A 109 -23.78 -5.03 -3.00
CA LEU A 109 -23.59 -4.31 -4.27
C LEU A 109 -24.85 -4.12 -5.10
N VAL A 110 -25.89 -4.92 -4.84
CA VAL A 110 -27.20 -4.84 -5.52
C VAL A 110 -28.05 -3.70 -4.94
N ALA A 111 -27.84 -3.31 -3.68
CA ALA A 111 -28.69 -2.34 -2.99
C ALA A 111 -28.30 -0.86 -3.21
N SER A 112 -27.11 -0.57 -3.75
CA SER A 112 -26.60 0.81 -3.84
C SER A 112 -26.84 1.53 -5.17
N GLN A 113 -27.76 1.08 -5.99
CA GLN A 113 -28.04 1.65 -7.33
C GLN A 113 -28.55 3.11 -7.32
N GLY A 114 -28.76 3.72 -6.16
CA GLY A 114 -29.27 5.09 -6.07
C GLY A 114 -28.32 6.16 -5.50
N GLN A 115 -27.12 5.81 -5.03
CA GLN A 115 -26.18 6.78 -4.48
C GLN A 115 -25.41 7.52 -5.60
N LYS A 116 -25.10 8.82 -5.33
CA LYS A 116 -24.28 9.62 -6.26
C LYS A 116 -22.95 8.91 -6.54
N GLN A 117 -22.59 8.83 -7.81
CA GLN A 117 -21.46 8.06 -8.31
C GLN A 117 -20.14 8.42 -7.60
N TRP A 118 -19.88 9.70 -7.31
CA TRP A 118 -18.65 10.16 -6.68
C TRP A 118 -18.50 9.72 -5.20
N THR A 119 -19.59 9.69 -4.41
CA THR A 119 -19.54 9.20 -3.01
C THR A 119 -19.32 7.71 -2.97
N ARG A 120 -19.90 6.98 -3.91
CA ARG A 120 -19.70 5.55 -4.08
C ARG A 120 -18.25 5.23 -4.46
N ASP A 121 -17.65 6.05 -5.32
CA ASP A 121 -16.26 5.87 -5.75
C ASP A 121 -15.28 6.15 -4.60
N LEU A 122 -15.52 7.15 -3.75
CA LEU A 122 -14.70 7.44 -2.57
C LEU A 122 -14.75 6.31 -1.52
N VAL A 123 -15.94 5.82 -1.21
CA VAL A 123 -16.11 4.68 -0.29
C VAL A 123 -15.45 3.44 -0.89
N PHE A 124 -15.58 3.24 -2.19
CA PHE A 124 -14.92 2.18 -2.92
C PHE A 124 -13.39 2.23 -2.74
N TRP A 125 -12.76 3.39 -2.96
CA TRP A 125 -11.31 3.55 -2.83
C TRP A 125 -10.80 3.31 -1.41
N LEU A 126 -11.61 3.59 -0.40
CA LEU A 126 -11.19 3.45 1.00
C LEU A 126 -11.37 2.02 1.51
N VAL A 127 -12.39 1.32 1.06
CA VAL A 127 -12.90 0.15 1.79
C VAL A 127 -13.16 -1.08 0.93
N ASN A 128 -13.42 -0.92 -0.36
CA ASN A 128 -13.96 -2.01 -1.17
C ASN A 128 -12.88 -2.80 -1.92
N ASN A 129 -12.98 -4.14 -1.84
CA ASN A 129 -12.17 -5.10 -2.59
C ASN A 129 -12.93 -5.65 -3.82
N ASN A 130 -13.79 -4.88 -4.44
CA ASN A 130 -14.58 -5.42 -5.55
C ASN A 130 -13.80 -5.41 -6.86
N ARG A 131 -13.52 -6.62 -7.36
CA ARG A 131 -12.85 -6.90 -8.64
C ARG A 131 -13.57 -6.37 -9.89
N VAL A 132 -14.76 -5.81 -9.74
CA VAL A 132 -15.63 -5.32 -10.83
C VAL A 132 -15.52 -3.81 -11.03
N SER A 133 -14.55 -3.14 -10.41
CA SER A 133 -14.36 -1.71 -10.59
C SER A 133 -13.84 -1.38 -11.98
N LYS A 134 -14.58 -0.57 -12.71
CA LYS A 134 -14.14 0.04 -13.97
C LYS A 134 -12.97 1.02 -13.77
N LEU A 135 -12.67 1.43 -12.53
CA LEU A 135 -11.65 2.44 -12.19
C LEU A 135 -10.26 1.85 -11.97
N SER A 136 -10.14 0.61 -11.53
CA SER A 136 -8.84 -0.07 -11.33
C SER A 136 -9.00 -1.57 -11.50
N PRO A 137 -9.21 -2.06 -12.71
CA PRO A 137 -9.48 -3.47 -12.96
C PRO A 137 -8.25 -4.37 -12.76
N GLY A 138 -7.04 -3.83 -12.88
CA GLY A 138 -5.82 -4.63 -12.89
C GLY A 138 -5.26 -4.99 -11.51
N ASP A 139 -5.11 -4.01 -10.62
CA ASP A 139 -4.41 -4.20 -9.33
C ASP A 139 -4.95 -3.20 -8.28
N TYR A 140 -6.13 -3.49 -7.77
CA TYR A 140 -6.76 -2.67 -6.74
C TYR A 140 -6.48 -3.22 -5.34
N LEU A 141 -6.08 -2.32 -4.43
CA LEU A 141 -5.87 -2.63 -3.02
C LEU A 141 -6.69 -1.68 -2.14
N PRO A 142 -7.62 -2.18 -1.27
CA PRO A 142 -8.40 -1.32 -0.38
C PRO A 142 -7.50 -0.63 0.64
N PHE A 143 -7.72 0.67 0.84
CA PHE A 143 -6.84 1.47 1.71
C PHE A 143 -6.97 1.11 3.19
N LEU A 144 -8.21 1.03 3.71
CA LEU A 144 -8.44 0.96 5.14
C LEU A 144 -7.81 -0.24 5.85
N PRO A 145 -8.02 -1.50 5.43
CA PRO A 145 -7.43 -2.63 6.15
C PRO A 145 -5.90 -2.59 6.09
N TYR A 146 -5.32 -2.24 4.95
CA TYR A 146 -3.86 -2.21 4.80
C TYR A 146 -3.20 -1.02 5.49
N PHE A 147 -3.89 0.12 5.60
CA PHE A 147 -3.42 1.22 6.45
C PHE A 147 -3.34 0.81 7.92
N GLY A 148 -4.32 0.07 8.42
CA GLY A 148 -4.27 -0.48 9.78
C GLY A 148 -3.07 -1.42 9.99
N TRP A 149 -2.81 -2.33 9.06
CA TRP A 149 -1.62 -3.19 9.10
C TRP A 149 -0.31 -2.41 9.02
N PHE A 150 -0.27 -1.34 8.22
CA PHE A 150 0.87 -0.42 8.18
C PHE A 150 1.11 0.25 9.53
N LEU A 151 0.07 0.77 10.19
CA LEU A 151 0.18 1.38 11.53
C LEU A 151 0.63 0.38 12.58
N ALA A 152 0.12 -0.85 12.55
CA ALA A 152 0.59 -1.92 13.43
C ALA A 152 2.10 -2.19 13.24
N GLY A 153 2.57 -2.23 12.00
CA GLY A 153 3.98 -2.32 11.67
C GLY A 153 4.80 -1.13 12.19
N ALA A 154 4.27 0.09 12.06
CA ALA A 154 4.94 1.30 12.53
C ALA A 154 5.05 1.35 14.05
N LEU A 155 4.02 0.93 14.78
CA LEU A 155 4.05 0.79 16.24
C LEU A 155 5.04 -0.29 16.68
N ALA A 156 5.04 -1.45 16.02
CA ALA A 156 6.02 -2.50 16.27
C ALA A 156 7.44 -1.98 16.01
N GLY A 157 7.67 -1.25 14.96
CA GLY A 157 8.94 -0.59 14.65
C GLY A 157 9.39 0.35 15.77
N ARG A 158 8.51 1.20 16.29
CA ARG A 158 8.81 2.09 17.43
C ARG A 158 9.10 1.32 18.72
N ALA A 159 8.38 0.21 18.97
CA ALA A 159 8.57 -0.59 20.18
C ALA A 159 9.90 -1.37 20.16
N ILE A 160 10.24 -1.95 19.00
CA ILE A 160 11.41 -2.83 18.85
C ILE A 160 12.69 -2.01 18.66
N TYR A 161 12.64 -0.95 17.83
CA TYR A 161 13.81 -0.16 17.48
C TYR A 161 13.84 1.18 18.18
N LYS A 162 14.40 1.19 19.41
CA LYS A 162 14.66 2.43 20.16
C LYS A 162 15.80 3.27 19.58
N SER A 163 16.64 2.68 18.75
CA SER A 163 17.72 3.34 18.02
C SER A 163 17.83 2.76 16.61
N PRO A 164 18.29 3.52 15.61
CA PRO A 164 18.42 3.05 14.22
C PRO A 164 19.62 2.11 14.03
N ARG A 165 19.76 1.13 14.92
CA ARG A 165 20.83 0.14 14.87
C ARG A 165 20.23 -1.25 14.71
N SER A 166 20.97 -2.14 14.04
CA SER A 166 20.58 -3.54 13.91
C SER A 166 20.52 -4.20 15.29
N ILE A 167 19.43 -4.91 15.57
CA ILE A 167 19.28 -5.72 16.79
C ILE A 167 20.25 -6.88 16.78
N MET A 168 20.60 -7.40 15.60
CA MET A 168 21.42 -8.61 15.46
C MET A 168 22.92 -8.36 15.54
N GLY A 169 23.41 -7.14 15.68
CA GLY A 169 24.85 -6.86 15.86
C GLY A 169 25.80 -7.37 14.76
N TYR A 170 25.28 -8.00 13.73
CA TYR A 170 26.06 -8.54 12.63
C TYR A 170 26.45 -7.44 11.63
N GLU A 171 27.73 -7.33 11.35
CA GLU A 171 28.18 -6.60 10.15
C GLU A 171 27.65 -7.29 8.90
N ALA A 172 27.24 -6.50 7.90
CA ALA A 172 26.69 -7.03 6.65
C ALA A 172 27.72 -7.94 5.96
N THR A 173 27.59 -9.23 6.19
CA THR A 173 28.42 -10.26 5.53
C THR A 173 28.19 -10.18 4.02
N THR A 174 29.17 -10.61 3.23
CA THR A 174 29.13 -10.55 1.76
C THR A 174 27.86 -11.13 1.17
N CYS A 175 27.28 -12.18 1.80
CA CYS A 175 26.01 -12.79 1.39
C CYS A 175 24.78 -11.91 1.61
N VAL A 176 24.81 -10.96 2.55
CA VAL A 176 23.68 -10.07 2.87
C VAL A 176 23.67 -8.81 2.00
N ARG A 177 24.81 -8.43 1.43
CA ARG A 177 24.94 -7.23 0.59
C ARG A 177 23.96 -7.17 -0.58
N PRO A 178 23.75 -8.26 -1.38
CA PRO A 178 22.77 -8.21 -2.48
C PRO A 178 21.34 -7.99 -1.98
N PHE A 179 20.95 -8.57 -0.84
CA PHE A 179 19.63 -8.34 -0.25
C PHE A 179 19.47 -6.89 0.21
N CYS A 180 20.50 -6.30 0.81
CA CYS A 180 20.49 -4.88 1.20
C CYS A 180 20.43 -3.97 -0.05
N PHE A 181 21.09 -4.34 -1.14
CA PHE A 181 21.02 -3.62 -2.41
C PHE A 181 19.60 -3.68 -2.99
N CYS A 182 18.99 -4.86 -3.08
CA CYS A 182 17.61 -5.04 -3.52
C CYS A 182 16.63 -4.28 -2.63
N GLY A 183 16.80 -4.32 -1.30
CA GLY A 183 15.95 -3.57 -0.37
C GLY A 183 16.08 -2.05 -0.57
N ARG A 184 17.28 -1.55 -0.83
CA ARG A 184 17.51 -0.11 -1.08
C ARG A 184 16.91 0.37 -2.40
N HIS A 185 16.86 -0.49 -3.41
CA HIS A 185 16.38 -0.20 -4.76
C HIS A 185 15.03 -0.87 -5.05
N SER A 186 14.32 -1.34 -4.02
CA SER A 186 13.08 -2.11 -4.16
C SER A 186 12.02 -1.41 -5.01
N LEU A 187 11.87 -0.10 -4.87
CA LEU A 187 10.94 0.70 -5.67
C LEU A 187 11.29 0.66 -7.18
N PHE A 188 12.58 0.82 -7.50
CA PHE A 188 13.04 0.75 -8.89
C PHE A 188 12.87 -0.66 -9.47
N ILE A 189 13.19 -1.69 -8.68
CA ILE A 189 13.02 -3.09 -9.08
C ILE A 189 11.54 -3.40 -9.33
N TYR A 190 10.66 -2.93 -8.46
CA TYR A 190 9.21 -3.08 -8.64
C TYR A 190 8.73 -2.42 -9.94
N PHE A 191 9.14 -1.17 -10.17
CA PHE A 191 8.76 -0.45 -11.39
C PHE A 191 9.31 -1.13 -12.65
N ALA A 192 10.57 -1.54 -12.64
CA ALA A 192 11.21 -2.26 -13.75
C ALA A 192 10.52 -3.62 -14.02
N SER A 193 10.10 -4.33 -12.97
CA SER A 193 9.39 -5.60 -13.12
C SER A 193 8.03 -5.44 -13.80
N GLN A 194 7.31 -4.35 -13.54
CA GLN A 194 6.04 -4.04 -14.20
C GLN A 194 6.24 -3.79 -15.70
N VAL A 195 7.23 -2.96 -16.05
CA VAL A 195 7.56 -2.66 -17.44
C VAL A 195 8.02 -3.92 -18.20
N LEU A 196 8.85 -4.76 -17.55
CA LEU A 196 9.29 -6.03 -18.11
C LEU A 196 8.13 -7.02 -18.30
N ALA A 197 7.24 -7.12 -17.33
CA ALA A 197 6.08 -8.01 -17.41
C ALA A 197 5.17 -7.62 -18.58
N VAL A 198 4.91 -6.33 -18.75
CA VAL A 198 4.14 -5.81 -19.88
C VAL A 198 4.85 -6.09 -21.21
N GLY A 199 6.16 -5.83 -21.31
CA GLY A 199 6.94 -6.04 -22.54
C GLY A 199 7.15 -7.52 -22.92
N LEU A 200 6.96 -8.47 -21.98
CA LEU A 200 7.05 -9.92 -22.25
C LEU A 200 5.69 -10.54 -22.61
N LEU A 201 4.59 -9.90 -22.25
CA LEU A 201 3.23 -10.41 -22.50
C LEU A 201 2.65 -9.92 -23.83
N TYR A 202 3.28 -8.92 -24.45
CA TYR A 202 2.92 -8.31 -25.72
C TYR A 202 4.13 -8.21 -26.65
#